data_fca974a064c51d672ff273b8779f24b1
#
_entry.id   fca974a064c51d672ff273b8779f24b1
#
_cell.length_a   1.000
_cell.length_b   1.000
_cell.length_c   1.000
_cell.angle_alpha   90.00
_cell.angle_beta   90.00
_cell.angle_gamma   90.00
#
_symmetry.space_group_name_H-M   'P 1'
#
loop_
_entity.id
_entity.type
_entity.pdbx_description
1 polymer ?
#
loop_
_entity_poly.entity_id
_entity_poly.type
_entity_poly.pdbx_seq_one_letter_code
_entity_poly.pdbx_strand_id
1 'polypeptide(L)'
;MAFLEMIQSMVRNEIKVAPVYITNDMLFADKTNGYLTQWIPQTYQLVPQGLVFNLATDQRFHDSPDPHFRMRGLADGTMRFADDDVVKLKVLPAYTRVLTNRGRYLALFNQHERAIAAFKEALALDPNVATAQQGLAESAAKLARP
;
A
#
# COMPACT_ATOMS: atom_id res chain seq x y z
N MET A 1 4.38 1.22 -27.08
CA MET A 1 4.29 -0.26 -26.90
C MET A 1 5.61 -0.86 -26.46
N ALA A 2 6.73 -0.62 -27.12
CA ALA A 2 8.04 -1.22 -26.77
C ALA A 2 8.49 -1.05 -25.30
N PHE A 3 8.23 0.08 -24.65
CA PHE A 3 8.59 0.31 -23.25
C PHE A 3 7.84 -0.63 -22.28
N LEU A 4 6.53 -0.82 -22.49
CA LEU A 4 5.73 -1.70 -21.64
C LEU A 4 6.11 -3.17 -21.81
N GLU A 5 6.37 -3.59 -23.04
CA GLU A 5 6.84 -4.96 -23.34
C GLU A 5 8.19 -5.21 -22.68
N MET A 6 9.08 -4.22 -22.69
CA MET A 6 10.36 -4.26 -22.01
C MET A 6 10.18 -4.44 -20.49
N ILE A 7 9.34 -3.62 -19.84
CA ILE A 7 9.04 -3.74 -18.40
C ILE A 7 8.44 -5.11 -18.08
N GLN A 8 7.48 -5.59 -18.86
CA GLN A 8 6.88 -6.91 -18.65
C GLN A 8 7.90 -8.03 -18.78
N SER A 9 8.75 -7.97 -19.81
CA SER A 9 9.81 -8.97 -20.03
C SER A 9 10.80 -8.95 -18.88
N MET A 10 11.23 -7.77 -18.43
CA MET A 10 12.13 -7.61 -17.29
C MET A 10 11.53 -8.22 -16.02
N VAL A 11 10.29 -7.85 -15.65
CA VAL A 11 9.64 -8.39 -14.46
C VAL A 11 9.46 -9.90 -14.54
N ARG A 12 9.03 -10.45 -15.69
CA ARG A 12 8.84 -11.90 -15.87
C ARG A 12 10.13 -12.70 -15.76
N ASN A 13 11.25 -12.11 -16.13
CA ASN A 13 12.55 -12.77 -16.04
C ASN A 13 13.14 -12.65 -14.64
N GLU A 14 13.17 -11.45 -14.08
CA GLU A 14 13.78 -11.19 -12.78
C GLU A 14 13.02 -11.88 -11.63
N ILE A 15 11.70 -11.96 -11.67
CA ILE A 15 10.89 -12.56 -10.59
C ILE A 15 11.18 -14.05 -10.38
N LYS A 16 11.80 -14.71 -11.35
CA LYS A 16 12.21 -16.13 -11.28
C LYS A 16 13.50 -16.34 -10.48
N VAL A 17 14.31 -15.30 -10.36
CA VAL A 17 15.66 -15.39 -9.79
C VAL A 17 15.85 -14.51 -8.56
N ALA A 18 15.05 -13.45 -8.41
CA ALA A 18 15.13 -12.50 -7.29
C ALA A 18 13.78 -11.88 -6.98
N PRO A 19 13.58 -11.38 -5.74
CA PRO A 19 12.39 -10.59 -5.41
C PRO A 19 12.31 -9.32 -6.26
N VAL A 20 11.14 -9.06 -6.85
CA VAL A 20 10.87 -7.84 -7.62
C VAL A 20 9.99 -6.91 -6.79
N TYR A 21 10.43 -5.67 -6.65
CA TYR A 21 9.71 -4.64 -5.93
C TYR A 21 9.22 -3.55 -6.85
N ILE A 22 8.04 -3.02 -6.58
CA ILE A 22 7.46 -1.91 -7.29
C ILE A 22 7.04 -0.81 -6.31
N THR A 23 7.28 0.43 -6.66
CA THR A 23 6.86 1.57 -5.84
C THR A 23 5.38 1.87 -6.01
N ASN A 24 4.81 2.49 -4.99
CA ASN A 24 3.43 2.96 -5.03
C ASN A 24 3.19 3.93 -6.22
N ASP A 25 4.16 4.80 -6.51
CA ASP A 25 4.05 5.78 -7.60
C ASP A 25 4.03 5.11 -8.98
N MET A 26 4.79 4.03 -9.19
CA MET A 26 4.72 3.28 -10.44
C MET A 26 3.34 2.66 -10.67
N LEU A 27 2.65 2.26 -9.60
CA LEU A 27 1.31 1.67 -9.71
C LEU A 27 0.21 2.72 -9.91
N PHE A 28 0.29 3.86 -9.19
CA PHE A 28 -0.84 4.78 -9.08
C PHE A 28 -0.65 6.12 -9.81
N ALA A 29 0.58 6.45 -10.22
CA ALA A 29 0.86 7.62 -11.08
C ALA A 29 1.11 7.22 -12.55
N ASP A 30 0.66 6.05 -12.94
CA ASP A 30 0.88 5.49 -14.28
C ASP A 30 0.25 6.37 -15.36
N LYS A 31 1.10 7.04 -16.14
CA LYS A 31 0.72 7.82 -17.31
C LYS A 31 0.50 6.95 -18.56
N THR A 32 0.64 5.64 -18.44
CA THR A 32 0.49 4.66 -19.54
C THR A 32 -0.95 4.16 -19.69
N ASN A 33 -1.95 5.01 -19.47
CA ASN A 33 -3.38 4.66 -19.52
C ASN A 33 -3.79 3.52 -18.57
N GLY A 34 -3.15 3.40 -17.43
CA GLY A 34 -3.46 2.38 -16.43
C GLY A 34 -2.91 0.99 -16.75
N TYR A 35 -2.01 0.86 -17.71
CA TYR A 35 -1.52 -0.45 -18.14
C TYR A 35 -0.78 -1.21 -17.02
N LEU A 36 0.12 -0.54 -16.30
CA LEU A 36 0.81 -1.14 -15.15
C LEU A 36 -0.14 -1.38 -13.99
N THR A 37 -1.07 -0.46 -13.74
CA THR A 37 -2.09 -0.57 -12.69
C THR A 37 -3.08 -1.71 -12.93
N GLN A 38 -3.26 -2.16 -14.15
CA GLN A 38 -4.10 -3.30 -14.49
C GLN A 38 -3.30 -4.61 -14.59
N TRP A 39 -2.22 -4.60 -15.37
CA TRP A 39 -1.45 -5.81 -15.64
C TRP A 39 -0.79 -6.41 -14.40
N ILE A 40 -0.16 -5.58 -13.56
CA ILE A 40 0.58 -6.07 -12.38
C ILE A 40 -0.38 -6.76 -11.39
N PRO A 41 -1.48 -6.12 -10.91
CA PRO A 41 -2.38 -6.78 -9.98
C PRO A 41 -3.14 -7.99 -10.54
N GLN A 42 -3.30 -8.05 -11.87
CA GLN A 42 -3.91 -9.22 -12.53
C GLN A 42 -2.96 -10.42 -12.62
N THR A 43 -1.65 -10.15 -12.67
CA THR A 43 -0.64 -11.18 -12.87
C THR A 43 0.04 -11.59 -11.57
N TYR A 44 0.25 -10.65 -10.66
CA TYR A 44 1.01 -10.83 -9.43
C TYR A 44 0.21 -10.37 -8.21
N GLN A 45 0.45 -11.02 -7.09
CA GLN A 45 -0.02 -10.52 -5.80
C GLN A 45 0.90 -9.38 -5.34
N LEU A 46 0.30 -8.28 -4.91
CA LEU A 46 1.01 -7.13 -4.34
C LEU A 46 1.13 -7.30 -2.83
N VAL A 47 2.32 -7.65 -2.36
CA VAL A 47 2.60 -7.81 -0.92
C VAL A 47 3.22 -6.52 -0.39
N PRO A 48 2.53 -5.74 0.49
CA PRO A 48 3.06 -4.49 1.01
C PRO A 48 4.29 -4.73 1.89
N GLN A 49 5.40 -4.05 1.58
CA GLN A 49 6.62 -4.06 2.37
C GLN A 49 7.18 -2.65 2.50
N GLY A 50 6.89 -1.98 3.60
CA GLY A 50 7.26 -0.58 3.79
C GLY A 50 6.64 0.32 2.72
N LEU A 51 7.45 1.05 1.97
CA LEU A 51 7.01 1.98 0.92
C LEU A 51 6.86 1.33 -0.47
N VAL A 52 7.10 0.03 -0.58
CA VAL A 52 7.06 -0.72 -1.84
C VAL A 52 6.14 -1.93 -1.74
N PHE A 53 5.83 -2.51 -2.88
CA PHE A 53 5.19 -3.83 -2.96
C PHE A 53 6.18 -4.85 -3.50
N ASN A 54 6.29 -5.98 -2.83
CA ASN A 54 6.91 -7.17 -3.39
C ASN A 54 5.89 -7.87 -4.30
N LEU A 55 6.31 -8.26 -5.49
CA LEU A 55 5.48 -9.03 -6.42
C LEU A 55 5.60 -10.51 -6.10
N ALA A 56 4.51 -11.15 -5.70
CA ALA A 56 4.46 -12.61 -5.52
C ALA A 56 3.73 -13.28 -6.69
N THR A 57 4.22 -14.45 -7.08
CA THR A 57 3.66 -15.24 -8.19
C THR A 57 2.52 -16.16 -7.76
N ASP A 58 2.30 -16.29 -6.47
CA ASP A 58 1.19 -17.05 -5.89
C ASP A 58 0.21 -16.14 -5.15
N GLN A 59 -0.91 -16.70 -4.72
CA GLN A 59 -1.97 -16.00 -3.99
C GLN A 59 -2.01 -16.38 -2.51
N ARG A 60 -0.89 -16.86 -1.95
CA ARG A 60 -0.79 -17.22 -0.54
C ARG A 60 -0.49 -15.98 0.29
N PHE A 61 -0.71 -16.11 1.59
CA PHE A 61 -0.28 -15.08 2.52
C PHE A 61 1.25 -15.03 2.58
N HIS A 62 1.80 -13.85 2.29
CA HIS A 62 3.18 -13.49 2.55
C HIS A 62 3.21 -12.47 3.67
N ASP A 63 4.16 -12.60 4.60
CA ASP A 63 4.19 -11.65 5.71
C ASP A 63 4.42 -10.22 5.22
N SER A 64 3.67 -9.31 5.82
CA SER A 64 3.77 -7.86 5.61
C SER A 64 4.08 -7.21 6.95
N PRO A 65 5.37 -7.11 7.32
CA PRO A 65 5.77 -6.59 8.62
C PRO A 65 5.36 -5.14 8.80
N ASP A 66 5.23 -4.72 10.05
CA ASP A 66 5.01 -3.32 10.37
C ASP A 66 6.22 -2.51 9.95
N PRO A 67 6.06 -1.47 9.12
CA PRO A 67 7.18 -0.65 8.67
C PRO A 67 7.74 0.26 9.77
N HIS A 68 7.06 0.41 10.91
CA HIS A 68 7.47 1.25 12.04
C HIS A 68 7.92 2.66 11.61
N PHE A 69 7.12 3.31 10.78
CA PHE A 69 7.42 4.65 10.31
C PHE A 69 7.53 5.65 11.47
N ARG A 70 8.62 6.39 11.51
CA ARG A 70 8.84 7.43 12.52
C ARG A 70 8.13 8.72 12.11
N MET A 71 6.85 8.82 12.45
CA MET A 71 5.95 9.94 12.08
C MET A 71 5.95 11.05 13.14
N ARG A 72 7.12 11.48 13.62
CA ARG A 72 7.23 12.52 14.67
C ARG A 72 6.54 13.80 14.23
N GLY A 73 5.60 14.27 15.02
CA GLY A 73 4.88 15.51 14.79
C GLY A 73 3.82 15.46 13.71
N LEU A 74 3.75 14.37 12.90
CA LEU A 74 2.76 14.20 11.85
C LEU A 74 1.48 13.56 12.41
N ALA A 75 1.62 12.44 13.10
CA ALA A 75 0.48 11.70 13.64
C ALA A 75 -0.20 12.42 14.83
N ASP A 76 0.54 13.22 15.58
CA ASP A 76 0.03 13.98 16.73
C ASP A 76 -0.38 15.43 16.38
N GLY A 77 -0.19 15.83 15.11
CA GLY A 77 -0.57 17.16 14.61
C GLY A 77 0.28 18.32 15.13
N THR A 78 1.42 18.03 15.79
CA THR A 78 2.33 19.09 16.28
C THR A 78 3.13 19.71 15.13
N MET A 79 3.37 18.98 14.05
CA MET A 79 3.96 19.49 12.83
C MET A 79 2.86 19.96 11.87
N ARG A 80 2.90 21.25 11.52
CA ARG A 80 1.96 21.86 10.58
C ARG A 80 2.70 22.26 9.31
N PHE A 81 2.05 22.03 8.19
CA PHE A 81 2.55 22.39 6.86
C PHE A 81 1.65 23.46 6.25
N ALA A 82 2.23 24.32 5.42
CA ALA A 82 1.47 25.19 4.55
C ALA A 82 0.65 24.35 3.54
N ASP A 83 -0.40 24.95 2.97
CA ASP A 83 -1.30 24.21 2.07
C ASP A 83 -0.64 23.77 0.76
N ASP A 84 0.41 24.49 0.34
CA ASP A 84 1.24 24.19 -0.83
C ASP A 84 2.52 23.42 -0.53
N ASP A 85 2.72 22.98 0.73
CA ASP A 85 3.90 22.22 1.12
C ASP A 85 3.95 20.84 0.44
N VAL A 86 5.08 20.50 -0.12
CA VAL A 86 5.31 19.22 -0.83
C VAL A 86 5.11 18.02 0.08
N VAL A 87 5.43 18.14 1.37
CA VAL A 87 5.22 17.07 2.34
C VAL A 87 3.72 16.80 2.50
N LYS A 88 2.91 17.85 2.65
CA LYS A 88 1.44 17.76 2.75
C LYS A 88 0.82 17.19 1.48
N LEU A 89 1.27 17.67 0.30
CA LEU A 89 0.63 17.34 -0.97
C LEU A 89 1.06 16.00 -1.57
N LYS A 90 2.28 15.53 -1.28
CA LYS A 90 2.84 14.34 -1.94
C LYS A 90 3.29 13.27 -0.95
N VAL A 91 4.00 13.65 0.11
CA VAL A 91 4.61 12.68 1.02
C VAL A 91 3.55 12.05 1.92
N LEU A 92 2.73 12.84 2.61
CA LEU A 92 1.68 12.30 3.49
C LEU A 92 0.68 11.40 2.75
N PRO A 93 0.15 11.78 1.57
CA PRO A 93 -0.72 10.88 0.81
C PRO A 93 -0.04 9.56 0.40
N ALA A 94 1.26 9.57 0.13
CA ALA A 94 1.99 8.35 -0.20
C ALA A 94 2.06 7.40 1.00
N TYR A 95 2.41 7.89 2.19
CA TYR A 95 2.43 7.10 3.43
C TYR A 95 1.04 6.60 3.80
N THR A 96 0.03 7.45 3.76
CA THR A 96 -1.36 7.09 4.05
C THR A 96 -1.84 5.97 3.13
N ARG A 97 -1.53 6.06 1.84
CA ARG A 97 -1.88 5.04 0.84
C ARG A 97 -1.20 3.70 1.11
N VAL A 98 0.09 3.72 1.42
CA VAL A 98 0.84 2.50 1.75
C VAL A 98 0.27 1.80 2.98
N LEU A 99 -0.02 2.54 4.06
CA LEU A 99 -0.62 1.99 5.27
C LEU A 99 -2.04 1.44 5.00
N THR A 100 -2.85 2.16 4.21
CA THR A 100 -4.19 1.70 3.81
C THR A 100 -4.11 0.41 2.98
N ASN A 101 -3.19 0.32 2.02
CA ASN A 101 -3.00 -0.88 1.21
C ASN A 101 -2.50 -2.06 2.04
N ARG A 102 -1.62 -1.81 3.03
CA ARG A 102 -1.20 -2.84 3.99
C ARG A 102 -2.38 -3.35 4.80
N GLY A 103 -3.21 -2.46 5.33
CA GLY A 103 -4.43 -2.84 6.05
C GLY A 103 -5.36 -3.71 5.20
N ARG A 104 -5.61 -3.33 3.95
CA ARG A 104 -6.43 -4.10 3.01
C ARG A 104 -5.85 -5.48 2.71
N TYR A 105 -4.55 -5.56 2.46
CA TYR A 105 -3.85 -6.82 2.24
C TYR A 105 -3.99 -7.75 3.45
N LEU A 106 -3.71 -7.27 4.65
CA LEU A 106 -3.83 -8.04 5.89
C LEU A 106 -5.28 -8.51 6.15
N ALA A 107 -6.26 -7.64 5.90
CA ALA A 107 -7.68 -7.99 6.04
C ALA A 107 -8.10 -9.10 5.05
N LEU A 108 -7.58 -9.09 3.82
CA LEU A 108 -7.83 -10.12 2.80
C LEU A 108 -7.41 -11.52 3.29
N PHE A 109 -6.37 -11.60 4.10
CA PHE A 109 -5.86 -12.85 4.69
C PHE A 109 -6.29 -13.07 6.14
N ASN A 110 -7.40 -12.46 6.57
CA ASN A 110 -7.97 -12.60 7.91
C ASN A 110 -7.04 -12.14 9.06
N GLN A 111 -6.01 -11.35 8.77
CA GLN A 111 -5.13 -10.74 9.77
C GLN A 111 -5.76 -9.45 10.32
N HIS A 112 -7.00 -9.54 10.86
CA HIS A 112 -7.83 -8.38 11.16
C HIS A 112 -7.25 -7.47 12.23
N GLU A 113 -6.59 -8.00 13.27
CA GLU A 113 -5.94 -7.19 14.31
C GLU A 113 -4.83 -6.30 13.71
N ARG A 114 -3.97 -6.90 12.88
CA ARG A 114 -2.90 -6.19 12.19
C ARG A 114 -3.44 -5.20 11.14
N ALA A 115 -4.53 -5.56 10.49
CA ALA A 115 -5.22 -4.68 9.55
C ALA A 115 -5.77 -3.42 10.24
N ILE A 116 -6.41 -3.59 11.40
CA ILE A 116 -6.92 -2.49 12.23
C ILE A 116 -5.77 -1.56 12.63
N ALA A 117 -4.63 -2.09 13.05
CA ALA A 117 -3.46 -1.27 13.40
C ALA A 117 -3.01 -0.42 12.20
N ALA A 118 -2.85 -1.03 11.02
CA ALA A 118 -2.45 -0.31 9.82
C ALA A 118 -3.45 0.77 9.38
N PHE A 119 -4.76 0.49 9.46
CA PHE A 119 -5.80 1.50 9.16
C PHE A 119 -5.81 2.65 10.16
N LYS A 120 -5.59 2.38 11.45
CA LYS A 120 -5.47 3.42 12.48
C LYS A 120 -4.28 4.32 12.23
N GLU A 121 -3.14 3.77 11.85
CA GLU A 121 -1.95 4.56 11.48
C GLU A 121 -2.22 5.43 10.25
N ALA A 122 -2.89 4.90 9.22
CA ALA A 122 -3.29 5.68 8.06
C ALA A 122 -4.22 6.85 8.43
N LEU A 123 -5.21 6.59 9.28
CA LEU A 123 -6.17 7.60 9.73
C LEU A 123 -5.57 8.62 10.70
N ALA A 124 -4.50 8.29 11.40
CA ALA A 124 -3.74 9.25 12.19
C ALA A 124 -3.03 10.30 11.32
N LEU A 125 -2.65 9.93 10.08
CA LEU A 125 -2.05 10.85 9.11
C LEU A 125 -3.11 11.66 8.35
N ASP A 126 -4.18 11.00 7.94
CA ASP A 126 -5.31 11.64 7.26
C ASP A 126 -6.62 10.96 7.69
N PRO A 127 -7.40 11.61 8.58
CA PRO A 127 -8.66 11.05 9.07
C PRO A 127 -9.75 10.92 8.01
N ASN A 128 -9.62 11.58 6.84
CA ASN A 128 -10.63 11.61 5.79
C ASN A 128 -10.49 10.50 4.75
N VAL A 129 -9.59 9.56 4.94
CA VAL A 129 -9.39 8.44 3.99
C VAL A 129 -10.53 7.44 4.11
N ALA A 130 -11.55 7.57 3.28
CA ALA A 130 -12.76 6.74 3.30
C ALA A 130 -12.45 5.23 3.22
N THR A 131 -11.48 4.83 2.41
CA THR A 131 -11.07 3.42 2.28
C THR A 131 -10.44 2.86 3.55
N ALA A 132 -9.71 3.68 4.32
CA ALA A 132 -9.16 3.26 5.60
C ALA A 132 -10.25 3.21 6.70
N GLN A 133 -11.19 4.16 6.71
CA GLN A 133 -12.34 4.14 7.61
C GLN A 133 -13.21 2.88 7.40
N GLN A 134 -13.51 2.58 6.14
CA GLN A 134 -14.29 1.39 5.78
C GLN A 134 -13.55 0.11 6.19
N GLY A 135 -12.28 -0.02 5.82
CA GLY A 135 -11.46 -1.19 6.14
C GLY A 135 -11.31 -1.42 7.65
N LEU A 136 -11.19 -0.34 8.43
CA LEU A 136 -11.17 -0.38 9.89
C LEU A 136 -12.49 -0.95 10.44
N ALA A 137 -13.62 -0.41 9.99
CA ALA A 137 -14.96 -0.85 10.43
C ALA A 137 -15.23 -2.32 10.08
N GLU A 138 -14.91 -2.73 8.85
CA GLU A 138 -15.08 -4.11 8.37
C GLU A 138 -14.21 -5.10 9.17
N SER A 139 -12.94 -4.75 9.41
CA SER A 139 -12.01 -5.59 10.17
C SER A 139 -12.43 -5.72 11.63
N ALA A 140 -12.90 -4.62 12.25
CA ALA A 140 -13.44 -4.64 13.62
C ALA A 140 -14.70 -5.51 13.71
N ALA A 141 -15.61 -5.41 12.76
CA ALA A 141 -16.81 -6.24 12.70
C ALA A 141 -16.50 -7.73 12.55
N LYS A 142 -15.42 -8.08 11.84
CA LYS A 142 -14.97 -9.48 11.69
C LYS A 142 -14.42 -10.06 13.00
N LEU A 143 -13.68 -9.25 13.78
CA LEU A 143 -13.16 -9.68 15.08
C LEU A 143 -14.27 -9.78 16.15
N ALA A 144 -15.33 -9.01 16.05
CA ALA A 144 -16.44 -9.03 16.99
C ALA A 144 -17.41 -10.20 16.78
N ARG A 145 -17.28 -10.94 15.69
CA ARG A 145 -18.11 -12.13 15.43
C ARG A 145 -17.39 -13.35 16.03
N PRO A 146 -18.08 -14.07 16.97
CA PRO A 146 -17.53 -15.30 17.53
C PRO A 146 -17.40 -16.41 16.52
#